data_3ed4fd392fa74c7d3bdfc31f4d61931a
#
_entry.id   3ed4fd392fa74c7d3bdfc31f4d61931a
#
_cell.length_a   1.000
_cell.length_b   1.000
_cell.length_c   1.000
_cell.angle_alpha   90.00
_cell.angle_beta   90.00
_cell.angle_gamma   90.00
#
_symmetry.space_group_name_H-M   'P 1'
#
loop_
_entity.id
_entity.type
_entity.pdbx_description
1 polymer ?
#
loop_
_entity_poly.entity_id
_entity_poly.type
_entity_poly.pdbx_seq_one_letter_code
_entity_poly.pdbx_strand_id
1 'polypeptide(L)'
;AEYMKATLPLQARYRSAAWAYSDSKDIRDYQKSKEAEEQLHQAIFDFIGKRHHLDVNLLLADELLPDAFTYDSAYLDRLEELFAYSQDTCSRLRNFRETVRARWAFLQGTPIGDGKILTPKNEEVSLLPLLNKDGYTLIDFWASWCGPCRASFPHLMEMHKEYGNQVYFISISTDKKEEDWQKALREEQLPWGQYRVTDVWRSMLRSEYDLRSIPTFFLIDSQGRIIFTGHNSGELETRLKALNL
;
A
#
# COMPACT_ATOMS: atom_id res chain seq x y z
N ALA A 1 -8.66 1.96 -31.48
CA ALA A 1 -7.45 1.77 -32.29
C ALA A 1 -6.34 2.76 -31.91
N GLU A 2 -6.65 4.04 -31.73
CA GLU A 2 -5.65 5.10 -31.41
C GLU A 2 -5.02 4.90 -30.01
N TYR A 3 -5.81 4.65 -28.98
CA TYR A 3 -5.35 4.33 -27.64
C TYR A 3 -4.39 3.13 -27.66
N MET A 4 -4.78 2.05 -28.30
CA MET A 4 -3.95 0.84 -28.37
C MET A 4 -2.60 1.09 -29.05
N LYS A 5 -2.56 1.92 -30.09
CA LYS A 5 -1.28 2.31 -30.73
C LYS A 5 -0.37 3.07 -29.76
N ALA A 6 -0.93 3.94 -28.93
CA ALA A 6 -0.16 4.74 -28.00
C ALA A 6 0.31 3.95 -26.78
N THR A 7 -0.52 3.05 -26.24
CA THR A 7 -0.28 2.42 -24.94
C THR A 7 0.23 0.98 -24.98
N LEU A 8 -0.05 0.19 -26.04
CA LEU A 8 0.41 -1.22 -26.11
C LEU A 8 1.93 -1.39 -25.91
N PRO A 9 2.80 -0.58 -26.55
CA PRO A 9 4.24 -0.70 -26.34
C PRO A 9 4.63 -0.39 -24.88
N LEU A 10 3.97 0.60 -24.26
CA LEU A 10 4.21 1.00 -22.88
C LEU A 10 3.71 -0.04 -21.89
N GLN A 11 2.52 -0.62 -22.13
CA GLN A 11 1.99 -1.75 -21.35
C GLN A 11 2.93 -2.96 -21.41
N ALA A 12 3.44 -3.29 -22.59
CA ALA A 12 4.40 -4.39 -22.75
C ALA A 12 5.71 -4.12 -21.98
N ARG A 13 6.22 -2.89 -22.04
CA ARG A 13 7.41 -2.46 -21.31
C ARG A 13 7.20 -2.52 -19.80
N TYR A 14 6.08 -2.00 -19.30
CA TYR A 14 5.74 -2.06 -17.89
C TYR A 14 5.64 -3.52 -17.41
N ARG A 15 4.89 -4.37 -18.12
CA ARG A 15 4.76 -5.79 -17.73
C ARG A 15 6.10 -6.50 -17.69
N SER A 16 6.98 -6.24 -18.66
CA SER A 16 8.31 -6.84 -18.70
C SER A 16 9.17 -6.38 -17.52
N ALA A 17 9.16 -5.09 -17.21
CA ALA A 17 9.91 -4.52 -16.10
C ALA A 17 9.36 -5.00 -14.73
N ALA A 18 8.04 -5.05 -14.58
CA ALA A 18 7.38 -5.55 -13.37
C ALA A 18 7.67 -7.06 -13.16
N TRP A 19 7.69 -7.84 -14.24
CA TRP A 19 8.06 -9.25 -14.16
C TRP A 19 9.53 -9.43 -13.78
N ALA A 20 10.47 -8.66 -14.37
CA ALA A 20 11.88 -8.69 -14.03
C ALA A 20 12.10 -8.36 -12.54
N TYR A 21 11.44 -7.33 -12.01
CA TYR A 21 11.47 -7.03 -10.58
C TYR A 21 10.86 -8.16 -9.73
N SER A 22 9.75 -8.75 -10.18
CA SER A 22 9.11 -9.86 -9.47
C SER A 22 10.04 -11.08 -9.33
N ASP A 23 10.91 -11.29 -10.31
CA ASP A 23 11.89 -12.40 -10.34
C ASP A 23 13.16 -12.05 -9.54
N SER A 24 13.78 -10.90 -9.82
CA SER A 24 15.08 -10.49 -9.24
C SER A 24 15.00 -9.94 -7.82
N LYS A 25 13.89 -9.25 -7.47
CA LYS A 25 13.74 -8.41 -6.27
C LYS A 25 14.81 -7.31 -6.13
N ASP A 26 15.51 -6.99 -7.22
CA ASP A 26 16.56 -5.96 -7.25
C ASP A 26 15.94 -4.56 -7.33
N ILE A 27 16.48 -3.62 -6.55
CA ILE A 27 16.01 -2.23 -6.50
C ILE A 27 16.09 -1.53 -7.88
N ARG A 28 17.06 -1.88 -8.70
CA ARG A 28 17.22 -1.31 -10.05
C ARG A 28 16.10 -1.76 -10.98
N ASP A 29 15.65 -3.00 -10.86
CA ASP A 29 14.52 -3.50 -11.65
C ASP A 29 13.20 -2.93 -11.12
N TYR A 30 13.09 -2.68 -9.81
CA TYR A 30 12.00 -1.90 -9.24
C TYR A 30 11.93 -0.49 -9.83
N GLN A 31 13.05 0.24 -9.88
CA GLN A 31 13.10 1.59 -10.45
C GLN A 31 12.69 1.59 -11.94
N LYS A 32 13.18 0.63 -12.73
CA LYS A 32 12.75 0.47 -14.14
C LYS A 32 11.25 0.18 -14.28
N SER A 33 10.70 -0.60 -13.36
CA SER A 33 9.26 -0.88 -13.32
C SER A 33 8.46 0.40 -13.04
N LYS A 34 8.90 1.21 -12.08
CA LYS A 34 8.26 2.49 -11.74
C LYS A 34 8.35 3.50 -12.89
N GLU A 35 9.50 3.66 -13.51
CA GLU A 35 9.65 4.54 -14.69
C GLU A 35 8.73 4.11 -15.85
N ALA A 36 8.60 2.79 -16.08
CA ALA A 36 7.72 2.28 -17.12
C ALA A 36 6.23 2.48 -16.78
N GLU A 37 5.85 2.36 -15.51
CA GLU A 37 4.50 2.66 -15.01
C GLU A 37 4.16 4.14 -15.20
N GLU A 38 5.04 5.04 -14.80
CA GLU A 38 4.87 6.48 -14.97
C GLU A 38 4.66 6.88 -16.43
N GLN A 39 5.46 6.30 -17.35
CA GLN A 39 5.31 6.55 -18.79
C GLN A 39 3.96 6.04 -19.32
N LEU A 40 3.50 4.88 -18.85
CA LEU A 40 2.19 4.36 -19.21
C LEU A 40 1.07 5.26 -18.69
N HIS A 41 1.13 5.64 -17.40
CA HIS A 41 0.15 6.54 -16.79
C HIS A 41 0.11 7.91 -17.49
N GLN A 42 1.28 8.48 -17.82
CA GLN A 42 1.32 9.74 -18.57
C GLN A 42 0.61 9.62 -19.91
N ALA A 43 0.83 8.55 -20.68
CA ALA A 43 0.15 8.33 -21.94
C ALA A 43 -1.38 8.16 -21.78
N ILE A 44 -1.84 7.56 -20.68
CA ILE A 44 -3.26 7.45 -20.36
C ILE A 44 -3.84 8.83 -20.02
N PHE A 45 -3.18 9.61 -19.17
CA PHE A 45 -3.58 10.99 -18.86
C PHE A 45 -3.70 11.85 -20.12
N ASP A 46 -2.70 11.79 -21.00
CA ASP A 46 -2.68 12.55 -22.25
C ASP A 46 -3.82 12.14 -23.19
N PHE A 47 -4.15 10.84 -23.21
CA PHE A 47 -5.26 10.35 -24.02
C PHE A 47 -6.62 10.84 -23.47
N ILE A 48 -6.87 10.66 -22.16
CA ILE A 48 -8.10 11.07 -21.50
C ILE A 48 -8.28 12.60 -21.60
N GLY A 49 -7.18 13.36 -21.46
CA GLY A 49 -7.18 14.83 -21.57
C GLY A 49 -7.70 15.37 -22.91
N LYS A 50 -7.67 14.57 -23.98
CA LYS A 50 -8.30 14.92 -25.28
C LYS A 50 -9.83 14.80 -25.27
N ARG A 51 -10.43 14.41 -24.13
CA ARG A 51 -11.87 14.36 -23.89
C ARG A 51 -12.64 13.50 -24.89
N HIS A 52 -12.23 12.27 -25.03
CA HIS A 52 -12.97 11.24 -25.77
C HIS A 52 -14.30 10.91 -25.08
N HIS A 53 -15.01 9.91 -25.58
CA HIS A 53 -16.25 9.42 -24.97
C HIS A 53 -16.06 9.11 -23.48
N LEU A 54 -16.97 9.59 -22.62
CA LEU A 54 -16.88 9.46 -21.16
C LEU A 54 -16.65 8.02 -20.72
N ASP A 55 -17.39 7.05 -21.29
CA ASP A 55 -17.27 5.64 -20.97
C ASP A 55 -15.87 5.08 -21.27
N VAL A 56 -15.26 5.51 -22.38
CA VAL A 56 -13.91 5.12 -22.76
C VAL A 56 -12.90 5.72 -21.79
N ASN A 57 -13.05 6.99 -21.47
CA ASN A 57 -12.16 7.69 -20.53
C ASN A 57 -12.23 7.06 -19.12
N LEU A 58 -13.43 6.72 -18.64
CA LEU A 58 -13.63 6.07 -17.34
C LEU A 58 -13.03 4.65 -17.30
N LEU A 59 -13.15 3.91 -18.41
CA LEU A 59 -12.53 2.59 -18.51
C LEU A 59 -11.00 2.68 -18.38
N LEU A 60 -10.40 3.69 -19.00
CA LEU A 60 -8.96 3.91 -18.97
C LEU A 60 -8.48 4.51 -17.65
N ALA A 61 -9.29 5.34 -17.01
CA ALA A 61 -8.99 5.92 -15.72
C ALA A 61 -8.91 4.86 -14.61
N ASP A 62 -9.63 3.75 -14.75
CA ASP A 62 -9.50 2.61 -13.84
C ASP A 62 -8.05 2.04 -13.82
N GLU A 63 -7.31 2.13 -14.95
CA GLU A 63 -5.89 1.72 -15.03
C GLU A 63 -4.94 2.70 -14.28
N LEU A 64 -5.40 3.93 -14.02
CA LEU A 64 -4.67 4.94 -13.25
C LEU A 64 -4.86 4.81 -11.74
N LEU A 65 -5.73 3.92 -11.30
CA LEU A 65 -6.00 3.63 -9.89
C LEU A 65 -5.31 2.32 -9.48
N PRO A 66 -3.98 2.27 -9.40
CA PRO A 66 -3.29 1.05 -9.00
C PRO A 66 -3.63 0.66 -7.56
N ASP A 67 -3.43 -0.61 -7.23
CA ASP A 67 -3.75 -1.19 -5.93
C ASP A 67 -2.90 -0.65 -4.76
N ALA A 68 -1.79 0.02 -5.06
CA ALA A 68 -0.86 0.53 -4.07
C ALA A 68 -1.04 2.02 -3.79
N PHE A 69 -0.94 2.41 -2.54
CA PHE A 69 -0.99 3.81 -2.08
C PHE A 69 0.33 4.57 -2.33
N THR A 70 0.86 4.48 -3.53
CA THR A 70 2.13 5.12 -3.92
C THR A 70 1.93 6.46 -4.61
N TYR A 71 0.81 7.17 -4.29
CA TYR A 71 0.53 8.47 -4.89
C TYR A 71 1.01 9.60 -4.01
N ASP A 72 1.57 10.62 -4.67
CA ASP A 72 1.67 11.94 -4.06
C ASP A 72 0.38 12.77 -4.31
N SER A 73 0.31 13.94 -3.67
CA SER A 73 -0.82 14.84 -3.84
C SER A 73 -0.98 15.30 -5.28
N ALA A 74 0.12 15.56 -6.00
CA ALA A 74 0.08 16.04 -7.39
C ALA A 74 -0.54 15.00 -8.33
N TYR A 75 -0.31 13.71 -8.08
CA TYR A 75 -0.95 12.65 -8.84
C TYR A 75 -2.46 12.60 -8.60
N LEU A 76 -2.89 12.73 -7.34
CA LEU A 76 -4.32 12.74 -7.01
C LEU A 76 -5.04 13.98 -7.54
N ASP A 77 -4.40 15.16 -7.52
CA ASP A 77 -4.91 16.37 -8.16
C ASP A 77 -5.22 16.10 -9.64
N ARG A 78 -4.28 15.48 -10.35
CA ARG A 78 -4.46 15.12 -11.75
C ARG A 78 -5.63 14.16 -11.97
N LEU A 79 -5.84 13.18 -11.08
CA LEU A 79 -6.99 12.27 -11.15
C LEU A 79 -8.32 13.00 -10.94
N GLU A 80 -8.40 13.95 -9.99
CA GLU A 80 -9.60 14.76 -9.76
C GLU A 80 -9.92 15.62 -10.97
N GLU A 81 -8.92 16.23 -11.60
CA GLU A 81 -9.07 17.09 -12.76
C GLU A 81 -9.56 16.36 -14.02
N LEU A 82 -9.26 15.04 -14.16
CA LEU A 82 -9.62 14.27 -15.34
C LEU A 82 -11.09 14.41 -15.77
N PHE A 83 -11.99 14.46 -14.79
CA PHE A 83 -13.44 14.51 -15.02
C PHE A 83 -14.11 15.74 -14.39
N ALA A 84 -13.34 16.78 -14.03
CA ALA A 84 -13.88 18.01 -13.46
C ALA A 84 -14.88 18.71 -14.41
N TYR A 85 -14.71 18.54 -15.72
CA TYR A 85 -15.61 19.08 -16.75
C TYR A 85 -16.97 18.36 -16.83
N SER A 86 -17.09 17.13 -16.31
CA SER A 86 -18.28 16.31 -16.48
C SER A 86 -19.30 16.54 -15.36
N GLN A 87 -20.55 16.81 -15.74
CA GLN A 87 -21.71 16.87 -14.85
C GLN A 87 -22.45 15.53 -14.79
N ASP A 88 -21.93 14.48 -15.45
CA ASP A 88 -22.55 13.16 -15.46
C ASP A 88 -22.57 12.57 -14.04
N THR A 89 -23.64 11.82 -13.74
CA THR A 89 -23.88 11.20 -12.44
C THR A 89 -23.89 9.67 -12.54
N CYS A 90 -23.33 9.10 -13.62
CA CYS A 90 -23.26 7.66 -13.78
C CYS A 90 -22.50 7.01 -12.62
N SER A 91 -22.87 5.77 -12.32
CA SER A 91 -22.30 5.03 -11.16
C SER A 91 -20.78 4.88 -11.26
N ARG A 92 -20.25 4.68 -12.48
CA ARG A 92 -18.81 4.50 -12.70
C ARG A 92 -18.02 5.78 -12.36
N LEU A 93 -18.48 6.96 -12.82
CA LEU A 93 -17.85 8.23 -12.50
C LEU A 93 -17.93 8.55 -11.00
N ARG A 94 -19.05 8.23 -10.37
CA ARG A 94 -19.21 8.38 -8.94
C ARG A 94 -18.22 7.50 -8.18
N ASN A 95 -18.14 6.21 -8.53
CA ASN A 95 -17.20 5.28 -7.91
C ASN A 95 -15.74 5.71 -8.08
N PHE A 96 -15.36 6.19 -9.28
CA PHE A 96 -14.03 6.74 -9.53
C PHE A 96 -13.74 7.92 -8.59
N ARG A 97 -14.65 8.90 -8.51
CA ARG A 97 -14.50 10.07 -7.62
C ARG A 97 -14.42 9.67 -6.14
N GLU A 98 -15.24 8.73 -5.71
CA GLU A 98 -15.20 8.20 -4.34
C GLU A 98 -13.87 7.52 -4.03
N THR A 99 -13.34 6.75 -4.99
CA THR A 99 -12.01 6.14 -4.84
C THR A 99 -10.91 7.18 -4.73
N VAL A 100 -10.89 8.20 -5.59
CA VAL A 100 -9.90 9.28 -5.50
C VAL A 100 -9.99 10.03 -4.17
N ARG A 101 -11.21 10.34 -3.71
CA ARG A 101 -11.42 10.99 -2.39
C ARG A 101 -10.93 10.12 -1.22
N ALA A 102 -11.15 8.82 -1.28
CA ALA A 102 -10.64 7.90 -0.27
C ALA A 102 -9.09 7.91 -0.22
N ARG A 103 -8.44 8.01 -1.40
CA ARG A 103 -6.98 8.16 -1.48
C ARG A 103 -6.50 9.49 -0.86
N TRP A 104 -7.23 10.59 -1.13
CA TRP A 104 -6.95 11.88 -0.49
C TRP A 104 -7.03 11.82 1.04
N ALA A 105 -8.09 11.24 1.57
CA ALA A 105 -8.26 11.06 3.01
C ALA A 105 -7.06 10.31 3.60
N PHE A 106 -6.53 9.34 2.88
CA PHE A 106 -5.36 8.56 3.27
C PHE A 106 -4.07 9.40 3.32
N LEU A 107 -3.81 10.21 2.28
CA LEU A 107 -2.64 11.11 2.25
C LEU A 107 -2.69 12.19 3.34
N GLN A 108 -3.86 12.63 3.72
CA GLN A 108 -4.05 13.64 4.77
C GLN A 108 -3.86 13.09 6.20
N GLY A 109 -3.39 11.84 6.33
CA GLY A 109 -3.11 11.26 7.63
C GLY A 109 -4.36 10.70 8.31
N THR A 110 -5.05 9.79 7.63
CA THR A 110 -6.17 9.04 8.21
C THR A 110 -5.80 8.43 9.54
N PRO A 111 -6.55 8.69 10.62
CA PRO A 111 -6.32 8.01 11.89
C PRO A 111 -6.51 6.50 11.75
N ILE A 112 -5.59 5.72 12.32
CA ILE A 112 -5.82 4.29 12.43
C ILE A 112 -6.84 4.03 13.56
N GLY A 113 -7.88 3.25 13.26
CA GLY A 113 -8.88 2.85 14.25
C GLY A 113 -8.33 1.92 15.32
N ASP A 114 -8.99 1.85 16.47
CA ASP A 114 -8.65 0.91 17.54
C ASP A 114 -9.08 -0.51 17.17
N GLY A 115 -8.26 -1.16 16.37
CA GLY A 115 -8.45 -2.56 15.99
C GLY A 115 -8.21 -3.50 17.17
N LYS A 116 -9.04 -4.54 17.28
CA LYS A 116 -8.78 -5.65 18.20
C LYS A 116 -7.89 -6.69 17.51
N ILE A 117 -6.79 -7.00 18.17
CA ILE A 117 -5.78 -7.95 17.69
C ILE A 117 -5.47 -8.98 18.76
N LEU A 118 -4.94 -10.12 18.37
CA LEU A 118 -4.65 -11.27 19.25
C LEU A 118 -3.15 -11.36 19.48
N THR A 119 -2.76 -11.50 20.74
CA THR A 119 -1.38 -11.80 21.13
C THR A 119 -1.00 -13.25 20.78
N PRO A 120 0.29 -13.65 20.84
CA PRO A 120 0.70 -15.04 20.69
C PRO A 120 0.07 -16.01 21.73
N LYS A 121 -0.50 -15.49 22.82
CA LYS A 121 -1.25 -16.28 23.80
C LYS A 121 -2.76 -16.31 23.51
N ASN A 122 -3.17 -15.80 22.35
CA ASN A 122 -4.57 -15.67 21.92
C ASN A 122 -5.42 -14.74 22.83
N GLU A 123 -4.78 -13.78 23.49
CA GLU A 123 -5.42 -12.75 24.28
C GLU A 123 -5.76 -11.57 23.40
N GLU A 124 -7.00 -11.05 23.48
CA GLU A 124 -7.42 -9.89 22.71
C GLU A 124 -6.90 -8.59 23.37
N VAL A 125 -6.23 -7.76 22.56
CA VAL A 125 -5.74 -6.45 22.97
C VAL A 125 -6.13 -5.37 21.94
N SER A 126 -6.18 -4.11 22.40
CA SER A 126 -6.39 -2.95 21.52
C SER A 126 -5.09 -2.52 20.87
N LEU A 127 -5.16 -2.09 19.60
CA LEU A 127 -4.00 -1.62 18.84
C LEU A 127 -3.47 -0.25 19.32
N LEU A 128 -4.37 0.71 19.56
CA LEU A 128 -3.96 2.10 19.86
C LEU A 128 -3.01 2.25 21.06
N PRO A 129 -3.15 1.49 22.16
CA PRO A 129 -2.19 1.54 23.26
C PRO A 129 -0.79 1.04 22.92
N LEU A 130 -0.64 0.27 21.83
CA LEU A 130 0.64 -0.28 21.40
C LEU A 130 1.44 0.68 20.51
N LEU A 131 0.79 1.76 20.03
CA LEU A 131 1.45 2.75 19.19
C LEU A 131 2.46 3.59 19.99
N ASN A 132 3.58 3.92 19.36
CA ASN A 132 4.57 4.82 19.92
C ASN A 132 4.01 6.25 20.02
N LYS A 133 3.93 6.77 21.25
CA LYS A 133 3.41 8.13 21.53
C LYS A 133 4.47 9.23 21.33
N ASP A 134 5.74 8.85 21.34
CA ASP A 134 6.87 9.77 21.27
C ASP A 134 7.63 9.69 19.92
N GLY A 135 7.15 8.86 19.01
CA GLY A 135 7.79 8.63 17.71
C GLY A 135 6.85 8.01 16.69
N TYR A 136 7.34 7.07 15.95
CA TYR A 136 6.58 6.41 14.89
C TYR A 136 6.29 4.95 15.23
N THR A 137 5.26 4.38 14.62
CA THR A 137 4.99 2.95 14.64
C THR A 137 4.93 2.42 13.21
N LEU A 138 5.72 1.41 12.91
CA LEU A 138 5.62 0.62 11.71
C LEU A 138 4.73 -0.60 11.97
N ILE A 139 3.66 -0.75 11.21
CA ILE A 139 2.87 -1.98 11.18
C ILE A 139 3.15 -2.71 9.87
N ASP A 140 3.61 -3.95 9.99
CA ASP A 140 3.80 -4.90 8.90
C ASP A 140 2.63 -5.89 8.88
N PHE A 141 1.80 -5.84 7.84
CA PHE A 141 0.74 -6.82 7.61
C PHE A 141 1.26 -7.97 6.75
N TRP A 142 1.20 -9.18 7.29
CA TRP A 142 1.76 -10.37 6.68
C TRP A 142 0.89 -11.63 6.88
N ALA A 143 1.35 -12.78 6.42
CA ALA A 143 0.79 -14.09 6.78
C ALA A 143 1.85 -15.19 6.62
N SER A 144 1.66 -16.29 7.32
CA SER A 144 2.55 -17.45 7.30
C SER A 144 2.79 -18.03 5.90
N TRP A 145 1.79 -17.99 5.06
CA TRP A 145 1.81 -18.49 3.67
C TRP A 145 2.33 -17.44 2.66
N CYS A 146 2.58 -16.20 3.09
CA CYS A 146 3.02 -15.11 2.22
C CYS A 146 4.54 -15.15 2.01
N GLY A 147 4.99 -15.80 0.94
CA GLY A 147 6.41 -15.86 0.58
C GLY A 147 7.10 -14.49 0.47
N PRO A 148 6.53 -13.52 -0.28
CA PRO A 148 7.10 -12.16 -0.37
C PRO A 148 7.20 -11.44 0.98
N CYS A 149 6.24 -11.64 1.90
CA CYS A 149 6.29 -11.07 3.25
C CYS A 149 7.51 -11.63 4.02
N ARG A 150 7.67 -12.93 4.02
CA ARG A 150 8.79 -13.60 4.69
C ARG A 150 10.14 -13.22 4.08
N ALA A 151 10.20 -13.02 2.77
CA ALA A 151 11.40 -12.54 2.08
C ALA A 151 11.79 -11.10 2.46
N SER A 152 10.87 -10.27 2.96
CA SER A 152 11.17 -8.91 3.44
C SER A 152 11.69 -8.86 4.88
N PHE A 153 11.54 -9.91 5.68
CA PHE A 153 11.91 -9.91 7.11
C PHE A 153 13.40 -9.62 7.37
N PRO A 154 14.37 -10.16 6.61
CA PRO A 154 15.77 -9.79 6.80
C PRO A 154 15.99 -8.28 6.68
N HIS A 155 15.39 -7.62 5.69
CA HIS A 155 15.48 -6.18 5.50
C HIS A 155 14.76 -5.40 6.63
N LEU A 156 13.59 -5.87 7.08
CA LEU A 156 12.91 -5.29 8.25
C LEU A 156 13.75 -5.40 9.52
N MET A 157 14.49 -6.51 9.70
CA MET A 157 15.41 -6.66 10.84
C MET A 157 16.59 -5.68 10.78
N GLU A 158 17.10 -5.38 9.60
CA GLU A 158 18.13 -4.34 9.41
C GLU A 158 17.56 -2.97 9.76
N MET A 159 16.39 -2.61 9.23
CA MET A 159 15.71 -1.35 9.59
C MET A 159 15.39 -1.26 11.08
N HIS A 160 14.99 -2.36 11.72
CA HIS A 160 14.74 -2.37 13.16
C HIS A 160 16.01 -2.11 13.97
N LYS A 161 17.18 -2.58 13.54
CA LYS A 161 18.46 -2.25 14.19
C LYS A 161 18.82 -0.76 14.04
N GLU A 162 18.51 -0.18 12.89
CA GLU A 162 18.84 1.22 12.57
C GLU A 162 17.85 2.19 13.24
N TYR A 163 16.55 1.95 13.13
CA TYR A 163 15.49 2.89 13.51
C TYR A 163 14.72 2.51 14.78
N GLY A 164 14.96 1.33 15.37
CA GLY A 164 14.14 0.79 16.47
C GLY A 164 14.10 1.61 17.76
N ASN A 165 14.97 2.61 17.91
CA ASN A 165 14.90 3.57 19.02
C ASN A 165 13.84 4.67 18.82
N GLN A 166 13.42 4.92 17.58
CA GLN A 166 12.48 5.99 17.20
C GLN A 166 11.21 5.45 16.57
N VAL A 167 11.29 4.24 16.01
CA VAL A 167 10.17 3.56 15.34
C VAL A 167 9.88 2.25 16.06
N TYR A 168 8.65 2.09 16.59
CA TYR A 168 8.19 0.81 17.12
C TYR A 168 7.73 -0.08 15.97
N PHE A 169 8.24 -1.29 15.92
CA PHE A 169 7.86 -2.29 14.93
C PHE A 169 6.79 -3.21 15.51
N ILE A 170 5.75 -3.45 14.73
CA ILE A 170 4.65 -4.36 15.05
C ILE A 170 4.33 -5.15 13.79
N SER A 171 4.33 -6.50 13.86
CA SER A 171 3.81 -7.32 12.77
C SER A 171 2.44 -7.86 13.13
N ILE A 172 1.49 -7.74 12.19
CA ILE A 172 0.11 -8.19 12.35
C ILE A 172 -0.22 -9.20 11.27
N SER A 173 -0.31 -10.47 11.68
CA SER A 173 -0.67 -11.54 10.76
C SER A 173 -2.14 -11.50 10.36
N THR A 174 -2.40 -11.73 9.09
CA THR A 174 -3.75 -11.94 8.54
C THR A 174 -4.12 -13.43 8.44
N ASP A 175 -3.37 -14.33 9.07
CA ASP A 175 -3.69 -15.75 9.10
C ASP A 175 -5.06 -16.02 9.73
N LYS A 176 -5.80 -16.95 9.12
CA LYS A 176 -7.07 -17.41 9.67
C LYS A 176 -6.86 -18.46 10.75
N LYS A 177 -5.84 -19.30 10.57
CA LYS A 177 -5.53 -20.38 11.50
C LYS A 177 -4.41 -19.96 12.43
N GLU A 178 -4.64 -20.14 13.71
CA GLU A 178 -3.66 -19.83 14.75
C GLU A 178 -2.41 -20.72 14.65
N GLU A 179 -2.61 -22.01 14.35
CA GLU A 179 -1.52 -22.98 14.30
C GLU A 179 -0.48 -22.64 13.23
N ASP A 180 -0.94 -22.19 12.05
CA ASP A 180 -0.05 -21.80 10.94
C ASP A 180 0.77 -20.56 11.33
N TRP A 181 0.13 -19.57 11.95
CA TRP A 181 0.78 -18.37 12.46
C TRP A 181 1.80 -18.71 13.56
N GLN A 182 1.40 -19.49 14.56
CA GLN A 182 2.29 -19.92 15.67
C GLN A 182 3.51 -20.69 15.16
N LYS A 183 3.35 -21.51 14.12
CA LYS A 183 4.46 -22.20 13.47
C LYS A 183 5.42 -21.19 12.84
N ALA A 184 4.92 -20.25 12.07
CA ALA A 184 5.73 -19.23 11.41
C ALA A 184 6.45 -18.31 12.42
N LEU A 185 5.83 -17.94 13.55
CA LEU A 185 6.50 -17.18 14.61
C LEU A 185 7.75 -17.89 15.14
N ARG A 186 7.68 -19.23 15.31
CA ARG A 186 8.84 -20.02 15.76
C ARG A 186 9.95 -20.10 14.72
N GLU A 187 9.59 -20.02 13.45
CA GLU A 187 10.55 -20.05 12.32
C GLU A 187 11.25 -18.69 12.14
N GLU A 188 10.50 -17.59 12.15
CA GLU A 188 11.02 -16.26 11.81
C GLU A 188 11.69 -15.53 12.98
N GLN A 189 11.25 -15.76 14.22
CA GLN A 189 11.82 -15.19 15.46
C GLN A 189 12.08 -13.68 15.41
N LEU A 190 11.11 -12.93 14.86
CA LEU A 190 11.21 -11.47 14.75
C LEU A 190 11.27 -10.80 16.13
N PRO A 191 12.18 -9.83 16.37
CA PRO A 191 12.48 -9.30 17.71
C PRO A 191 11.48 -8.26 18.23
N TRP A 192 10.37 -8.00 17.53
CA TRP A 192 9.34 -7.02 17.88
C TRP A 192 7.97 -7.65 18.10
N GLY A 193 7.00 -6.81 18.50
CA GLY A 193 5.64 -7.24 18.82
C GLY A 193 4.93 -7.97 17.68
N GLN A 194 4.42 -9.17 17.96
CA GLN A 194 3.74 -10.03 17.01
C GLN A 194 2.28 -10.21 17.41
N TYR A 195 1.37 -10.00 16.45
CA TYR A 195 -0.06 -10.07 16.66
C TYR A 195 -0.76 -10.73 15.47
N ARG A 196 -2.03 -11.07 15.64
CA ARG A 196 -2.90 -11.60 14.57
C ARG A 196 -4.22 -10.81 14.56
N VAL A 197 -4.75 -10.54 13.38
CA VAL A 197 -6.04 -9.83 13.27
C VAL A 197 -7.20 -10.68 13.79
N THR A 198 -8.18 -10.04 14.43
CA THR A 198 -9.52 -10.62 14.61
C THR A 198 -10.28 -10.57 13.28
N ASP A 199 -11.33 -11.40 13.12
CA ASP A 199 -12.14 -11.41 11.88
C ASP A 199 -12.85 -10.09 11.65
N VAL A 200 -13.29 -9.42 12.72
CA VAL A 200 -13.93 -8.10 12.65
C VAL A 200 -12.96 -7.08 12.09
N TRP A 201 -11.76 -6.98 12.68
CA TRP A 201 -10.79 -5.98 12.22
C TRP A 201 -10.23 -6.28 10.83
N ARG A 202 -10.12 -7.55 10.45
CA ARG A 202 -9.77 -7.94 9.08
C ARG A 202 -10.73 -7.36 8.05
N SER A 203 -12.03 -7.36 8.34
CA SER A 203 -13.04 -6.78 7.46
C SER A 203 -12.88 -5.25 7.38
N MET A 204 -12.66 -4.57 8.51
CA MET A 204 -12.43 -3.12 8.57
C MET A 204 -11.14 -2.72 7.84
N LEU A 205 -10.04 -3.45 8.01
CA LEU A 205 -8.79 -3.18 7.28
C LEU A 205 -9.02 -3.20 5.76
N ARG A 206 -9.90 -4.05 5.29
CA ARG A 206 -10.23 -4.18 3.88
C ARG A 206 -11.15 -3.06 3.37
N SER A 207 -12.17 -2.69 4.15
CA SER A 207 -13.17 -1.68 3.74
C SER A 207 -12.71 -0.25 3.97
N GLU A 208 -12.01 0.03 5.07
CA GLU A 208 -11.67 1.39 5.48
C GLU A 208 -10.23 1.77 5.11
N TYR A 209 -9.31 0.78 5.09
CA TYR A 209 -7.88 1.00 4.81
C TYR A 209 -7.40 0.33 3.53
N ASP A 210 -8.32 -0.20 2.71
CA ASP A 210 -8.06 -0.86 1.43
C ASP A 210 -6.94 -1.91 1.48
N LEU A 211 -6.81 -2.63 2.60
CA LEU A 211 -5.85 -3.72 2.76
C LEU A 211 -6.28 -4.92 1.90
N ARG A 212 -5.86 -4.96 0.64
CA ARG A 212 -6.25 -6.01 -0.33
C ARG A 212 -5.15 -7.04 -0.56
N SER A 213 -3.92 -6.67 -0.31
CA SER A 213 -2.75 -7.52 -0.54
C SER A 213 -1.77 -7.45 0.61
N ILE A 214 -0.85 -8.41 0.70
CA ILE A 214 0.27 -8.44 1.62
C ILE A 214 1.55 -8.84 0.85
N PRO A 215 2.74 -8.36 1.26
CA PRO A 215 2.98 -7.48 2.39
C PRO A 215 2.34 -6.10 2.19
N THR A 216 1.91 -5.49 3.30
CA THR A 216 1.51 -4.08 3.34
C THR A 216 2.09 -3.46 4.61
N PHE A 217 2.71 -2.30 4.46
CA PHE A 217 3.32 -1.56 5.54
C PHE A 217 2.55 -0.28 5.81
N PHE A 218 2.21 -0.01 7.06
CA PHE A 218 1.72 1.29 7.51
C PHE A 218 2.76 1.94 8.40
N LEU A 219 3.14 3.18 8.10
CA LEU A 219 3.90 4.01 9.03
C LEU A 219 2.95 5.02 9.67
N ILE A 220 2.93 5.04 11.00
CA ILE A 220 1.98 5.79 11.81
C ILE A 220 2.74 6.78 12.67
N ASP A 221 2.27 8.03 12.73
CA ASP A 221 2.85 9.08 13.57
C ASP A 221 2.41 8.96 15.05
N SER A 222 3.00 9.78 15.91
CA SER A 222 2.70 9.83 17.35
C SER A 222 1.24 10.21 17.67
N GLN A 223 0.50 10.75 16.69
CA GLN A 223 -0.92 11.09 16.81
C GLN A 223 -1.84 9.96 16.34
N GLY A 224 -1.28 8.82 15.94
CA GLY A 224 -2.02 7.67 15.43
C GLY A 224 -2.49 7.81 13.99
N ARG A 225 -1.88 8.70 13.18
CA ARG A 225 -2.23 8.91 11.78
C ARG A 225 -1.29 8.14 10.88
N ILE A 226 -1.85 7.49 9.88
CA ILE A 226 -1.10 6.80 8.84
C ILE A 226 -0.46 7.85 7.93
N ILE A 227 0.87 7.89 7.88
CA ILE A 227 1.66 8.85 7.08
C ILE A 227 2.37 8.20 5.91
N PHE A 228 2.30 6.89 5.81
CA PHE A 228 2.79 6.10 4.68
C PHE A 228 2.10 4.75 4.64
N THR A 229 1.83 4.30 3.43
CA THR A 229 1.49 2.90 3.10
C THR A 229 2.30 2.46 1.90
N GLY A 230 2.67 1.19 1.90
CA GLY A 230 3.42 0.60 0.78
C GLY A 230 3.44 -0.92 0.87
N HIS A 231 3.88 -1.54 -0.22
CA HIS A 231 3.97 -3.00 -0.34
C HIS A 231 5.42 -3.49 -0.50
N ASN A 232 6.37 -2.57 -0.42
CA ASN A 232 7.78 -2.83 -0.63
C ASN A 232 8.62 -2.26 0.51
N SER A 233 9.50 -3.09 1.09
CA SER A 233 10.37 -2.66 2.19
C SER A 233 11.42 -1.63 1.78
N GLY A 234 11.78 -1.53 0.49
CA GLY A 234 12.67 -0.48 -0.02
C GLY A 234 12.00 0.89 -0.10
N GLU A 235 10.70 0.94 -0.45
CA GLU A 235 9.91 2.19 -0.37
C GLU A 235 9.77 2.65 1.08
N LEU A 236 9.51 1.72 1.99
CA LEU A 236 9.45 2.00 3.43
C LEU A 236 10.77 2.59 3.93
N GLU A 237 11.91 1.97 3.58
CA GLU A 237 13.23 2.46 3.96
C GLU A 237 13.48 3.87 3.43
N THR A 238 13.14 4.14 2.17
CA THR A 238 13.23 5.47 1.57
C THR A 238 12.40 6.49 2.36
N ARG A 239 11.19 6.10 2.79
CA ARG A 239 10.33 6.95 3.61
C ARG A 239 10.93 7.21 5.00
N LEU A 240 11.49 6.20 5.66
CA LEU A 240 12.13 6.35 6.96
C LEU A 240 13.34 7.29 6.87
N LYS A 241 14.19 7.14 5.86
CA LYS A 241 15.33 8.07 5.59
C LYS A 241 14.87 9.51 5.40
N ALA A 242 13.72 9.72 4.74
CA ALA A 242 13.18 11.07 4.52
C ALA A 242 12.65 11.74 5.81
N LEU A 243 12.42 10.98 6.88
CA LEU A 243 12.01 11.53 8.18
C LEU A 243 13.19 12.08 9.01
N ASN A 244 14.45 11.90 8.54
CA ASN A 244 15.67 12.31 9.23
C ASN A 244 15.75 11.77 10.68
N LEU A 245 15.42 10.50 10.87
CA LEU A 245 15.43 9.77 12.13
C LEU A 245 16.86 9.41 12.57
#